data_73498cf97938b6b94248c7dfee456b5f
#
_entry.id   73498cf97938b6b94248c7dfee456b5f
#
_cell.length_a   1.000
_cell.length_b   1.000
_cell.length_c   1.000
_cell.angle_alpha   90.00
_cell.angle_beta   90.00
_cell.angle_gamma   90.00
#
_symmetry.space_group_name_H-M   'P 1'
#
loop_
_entity.id
_entity.type
_entity.pdbx_description
1 polymer ?
#
loop_
_entity_poly.entity_id
_entity_poly.type
_entity_poly.pdbx_seq_one_letter_code
_entity_poly.pdbx_strand_id
1 'polypeptide(L)'
;MVFRWFLDGNFKMAPPVFRQGQLYVLRAPLDSTYVTCVYALMAGKSQAEYEELLRAVVNTCHQYGFSPDPSVVITDFEVAVMRATTDVLGSHVAHAGCFYHLTQSTWRKVCL
;
A
#
# COMPACT_ATOMS: atom_id res chain seq x y z
N MET A 1 -5.02 -16.91 -10.98
CA MET A 1 -3.95 -16.35 -10.10
C MET A 1 -4.53 -15.19 -9.32
N VAL A 2 -4.27 -15.14 -8.01
CA VAL A 2 -4.71 -14.03 -7.18
C VAL A 2 -3.73 -12.87 -7.35
N PHE A 3 -4.23 -11.72 -7.75
CA PHE A 3 -3.42 -10.52 -7.92
C PHE A 3 -3.39 -9.77 -6.60
N ARG A 4 -2.21 -9.63 -6.03
CA ARG A 4 -2.01 -9.02 -4.72
C ARG A 4 -1.11 -7.80 -4.83
N TRP A 5 -1.48 -6.75 -4.12
CA TRP A 5 -0.62 -5.60 -3.92
C TRP A 5 -0.16 -5.55 -2.47
N PHE A 6 1.09 -5.18 -2.29
CA PHE A 6 1.65 -4.86 -0.98
C PHE A 6 1.83 -3.36 -0.86
N LEU A 7 1.27 -2.78 0.17
CA LEU A 7 1.43 -1.36 0.48
C LEU A 7 2.16 -1.25 1.80
N ASP A 8 3.25 -0.49 1.81
CA ASP A 8 4.09 -0.37 3.00
C ASP A 8 4.68 1.03 3.10
N GLY A 9 4.69 1.58 4.31
CA GLY A 9 5.24 2.89 4.60
C GLY A 9 6.47 2.79 5.46
N ASN A 10 7.43 3.68 5.22
CA ASN A 10 8.66 3.74 5.98
C ASN A 10 9.00 5.20 6.31
N PHE A 11 8.86 5.57 7.57
CA PHE A 11 9.14 6.92 8.02
C PHE A 11 10.64 7.24 8.04
N LYS A 12 11.46 6.24 8.29
CA LYS A 12 12.90 6.43 8.38
C LYS A 12 13.55 6.78 7.06
N MET A 13 12.92 6.42 5.96
CA MET A 13 13.44 6.69 4.62
C MET A 13 12.95 8.00 4.04
N ALA A 14 12.00 8.67 4.70
CA ALA A 14 11.50 9.95 4.23
C ALA A 14 12.56 11.03 4.46
N PRO A 15 12.73 11.96 3.49
CA PRO A 15 13.63 13.09 3.69
C PRO A 15 13.22 13.95 4.90
N PRO A 16 14.17 14.69 5.52
CA PRO A 16 13.87 15.51 6.69
C PRO A 16 12.75 16.52 6.49
N VAL A 17 12.52 16.99 5.27
CA VAL A 17 11.43 17.92 4.97
C VAL A 17 10.06 17.27 5.15
N PHE A 18 9.99 15.96 5.19
CA PHE A 18 8.75 15.21 5.39
C PHE A 18 8.71 14.57 6.78
N ARG A 19 9.03 15.34 7.81
CA ARG A 19 9.17 14.83 9.19
C ARG A 19 7.99 14.02 9.69
N GLN A 20 6.79 14.39 9.29
CA GLN A 20 5.58 13.69 9.68
C GLN A 20 5.04 12.79 8.56
N GLY A 21 5.83 12.65 7.51
CA GLY A 21 5.48 11.87 6.35
C GLY A 21 6.19 10.54 6.31
N GLN A 22 6.12 9.93 5.15
CA GLN A 22 6.70 8.61 4.95
C GLN A 22 7.04 8.41 3.48
N LEU A 23 7.98 7.52 3.25
CA LEU A 23 8.15 6.93 1.92
C LEU A 23 7.24 5.71 1.84
N TYR A 24 6.23 5.80 1.00
CA TYR A 24 5.26 4.74 0.82
C TYR A 24 5.56 3.99 -0.47
N VAL A 25 5.51 2.68 -0.43
CA VAL A 25 5.81 1.86 -1.60
C VAL A 25 4.64 0.93 -1.90
N LEU A 26 4.45 0.69 -3.19
CA LEU A 26 3.50 -0.30 -3.68
C LEU A 26 4.29 -1.37 -4.43
N ARG A 27 4.10 -2.62 -4.03
CA ARG A 27 4.73 -3.77 -4.67
C ARG A 27 3.66 -4.63 -5.32
N ALA A 28 3.98 -5.11 -6.49
CA ALA A 28 3.09 -5.97 -7.25
C ALA A 28 3.83 -7.22 -7.70
N PRO A 29 3.11 -8.31 -7.97
CA PRO A 29 3.75 -9.55 -8.41
C PRO A 29 4.30 -9.42 -9.82
N LEU A 30 5.48 -9.99 -10.03
CA LEU A 30 6.08 -10.16 -11.33
C LEU A 30 6.72 -11.55 -11.33
N ASP A 31 6.15 -12.45 -12.14
CA ASP A 31 6.53 -13.87 -12.16
C ASP A 31 6.44 -14.49 -10.75
N SER A 32 7.53 -14.98 -10.20
CA SER A 32 7.53 -15.63 -8.89
C SER A 32 7.96 -14.72 -7.75
N THR A 33 8.09 -13.41 -8.01
CA THR A 33 8.54 -12.45 -7.02
C THR A 33 7.65 -11.21 -7.01
N TYR A 34 7.96 -10.28 -6.12
CA TYR A 34 7.31 -8.97 -6.05
C TYR A 34 8.32 -7.89 -6.35
N VAL A 35 7.88 -6.89 -7.10
CA VAL A 35 8.72 -5.74 -7.42
C VAL A 35 8.06 -4.48 -6.92
N THR A 36 8.87 -3.51 -6.50
CA THR A 36 8.37 -2.20 -6.13
C THR A 36 8.09 -1.41 -7.38
N CYS A 37 6.82 -1.07 -7.58
CA CYS A 37 6.36 -0.35 -8.77
C CYS A 37 6.17 1.13 -8.53
N VAL A 38 5.86 1.53 -7.31
CA VAL A 38 5.54 2.90 -6.97
C VAL A 38 6.29 3.29 -5.72
N TYR A 39 6.90 4.47 -5.76
CA TYR A 39 7.47 5.15 -4.61
C TYR A 39 6.74 6.46 -4.45
N ALA A 40 6.23 6.74 -3.27
CA ALA A 40 5.52 7.98 -3.00
C ALA A 40 6.04 8.62 -1.73
N LEU A 41 6.39 9.89 -1.83
CA LEU A 41 6.71 10.69 -0.66
C LEU A 41 5.41 11.32 -0.17
N MET A 42 4.93 10.89 0.98
CA MET A 42 3.67 11.35 1.55
C MET A 42 3.94 12.26 2.72
N ALA A 43 3.26 13.40 2.74
CA ALA A 43 3.40 14.36 3.82
C ALA A 43 2.69 13.91 5.10
N GLY A 44 1.75 12.98 4.99
CA GLY A 44 1.01 12.47 6.14
C GLY A 44 0.44 11.09 5.84
N LYS A 45 -0.47 10.65 6.69
CA LYS A 45 -1.09 9.34 6.59
C LYS A 45 -2.59 9.37 6.85
N SER A 46 -3.25 10.44 6.41
CA SER A 46 -4.70 10.52 6.46
C SER A 46 -5.32 9.66 5.36
N GLN A 47 -6.57 9.31 5.55
CA GLN A 47 -7.31 8.58 4.52
C GLN A 47 -7.30 9.32 3.18
N ALA A 48 -7.47 10.65 3.21
CA ALA A 48 -7.46 11.44 1.99
C ALA A 48 -6.14 11.35 1.23
N GLU A 49 -5.03 11.30 1.94
CA GLU A 49 -3.73 11.18 1.33
C GLU A 49 -3.50 9.81 0.69
N TYR A 50 -3.95 8.77 1.34
CA TYR A 50 -3.91 7.43 0.75
C TYR A 50 -4.83 7.32 -0.46
N GLU A 51 -6.00 7.95 -0.43
CA GLU A 51 -6.89 7.97 -1.59
C GLU A 51 -6.25 8.69 -2.76
N GLU A 52 -5.60 9.82 -2.51
CA GLU A 52 -4.90 10.57 -3.54
C GLU A 52 -3.81 9.72 -4.20
N LEU A 53 -3.02 9.01 -3.39
CA LEU A 53 -2.00 8.10 -3.90
C LEU A 53 -2.62 7.00 -4.76
N LEU A 54 -3.64 6.33 -4.26
CA LEU A 54 -4.26 5.23 -4.99
C LEU A 54 -4.94 5.70 -6.27
N ARG A 55 -5.58 6.86 -6.26
CA ARG A 55 -6.18 7.42 -7.47
C ARG A 55 -5.12 7.77 -8.51
N ALA A 56 -3.98 8.29 -8.08
CA ALA A 56 -2.87 8.58 -8.98
C ALA A 56 -2.34 7.30 -9.64
N VAL A 57 -2.23 6.22 -8.87
CA VAL A 57 -1.80 4.92 -9.40
C VAL A 57 -2.81 4.41 -10.43
N VAL A 58 -4.09 4.42 -10.10
CA VAL A 58 -5.15 3.95 -10.99
C VAL A 58 -5.18 4.77 -12.27
N ASN A 59 -5.10 6.10 -12.15
CA ASN A 59 -5.12 6.99 -13.32
C ASN A 59 -3.93 6.74 -14.22
N THR A 60 -2.75 6.54 -13.65
CA THR A 60 -1.56 6.23 -14.43
C THR A 60 -1.72 4.91 -15.17
N CYS A 61 -2.25 3.90 -14.52
CA CYS A 61 -2.53 2.61 -15.17
C CYS A 61 -3.50 2.78 -16.34
N HIS A 62 -4.54 3.59 -16.17
CA HIS A 62 -5.50 3.85 -17.24
C HIS A 62 -4.85 4.53 -18.44
N GLN A 63 -3.88 5.41 -18.21
CA GLN A 63 -3.16 6.05 -19.30
C GLN A 63 -2.39 5.05 -20.17
N TYR A 64 -2.01 3.93 -19.58
CA TYR A 64 -1.33 2.85 -20.30
C TYR A 64 -2.29 1.74 -20.75
N GLY A 65 -3.59 2.00 -20.69
CA GLY A 65 -4.59 1.02 -21.14
C GLY A 65 -4.83 -0.13 -20.19
N PHE A 66 -4.48 0.04 -18.92
CA PHE A 66 -4.58 -1.00 -17.90
C PHE A 66 -5.52 -0.56 -16.79
N SER A 67 -6.45 -1.44 -16.41
CA SER A 67 -7.35 -1.21 -15.28
C SER A 67 -6.94 -2.13 -14.14
N PRO A 68 -6.24 -1.61 -13.12
CA PRO A 68 -5.79 -2.45 -12.03
C PRO A 68 -6.97 -2.93 -11.18
N ASP A 69 -6.97 -4.19 -10.86
CA ASP A 69 -8.02 -4.78 -10.02
C ASP A 69 -7.41 -5.87 -9.14
N PRO A 70 -6.64 -5.50 -8.13
CA PRO A 70 -6.08 -6.49 -7.23
C PRO A 70 -7.19 -7.18 -6.45
N SER A 71 -7.06 -8.49 -6.29
CA SER A 71 -8.01 -9.26 -5.47
C SER A 71 -7.77 -9.04 -3.99
N VAL A 72 -6.52 -8.80 -3.60
CA VAL A 72 -6.12 -8.62 -2.22
C VAL A 72 -5.13 -7.47 -2.13
N VAL A 73 -5.33 -6.60 -1.15
CA VAL A 73 -4.36 -5.58 -0.79
C VAL A 73 -3.81 -5.93 0.59
N ILE A 74 -2.50 -6.10 0.67
CA ILE A 74 -1.80 -6.44 1.90
C ILE A 74 -1.15 -5.18 2.42
N THR A 75 -1.54 -4.76 3.60
CA THR A 75 -1.04 -3.56 4.24
C THR A 75 -0.99 -3.79 5.75
N ASP A 76 -0.49 -2.84 6.51
CA ASP A 76 -0.64 -2.90 7.95
C ASP A 76 -2.14 -2.68 8.30
N PHE A 77 -2.48 -2.84 9.58
CA PHE A 77 -3.87 -2.73 10.01
C PHE A 77 -4.31 -1.28 10.25
N GLU A 78 -3.76 -0.35 9.51
CA GLU A 78 -4.13 1.05 9.61
C GLU A 78 -5.48 1.29 8.93
N VAL A 79 -6.42 1.82 9.70
CA VAL A 79 -7.80 2.01 9.21
C VAL A 79 -7.85 2.97 8.03
N ALA A 80 -7.02 4.01 8.05
CA ALA A 80 -7.02 5.01 6.99
C ALA A 80 -6.70 4.41 5.63
N VAL A 81 -5.68 3.55 5.54
CA VAL A 81 -5.31 2.94 4.27
C VAL A 81 -6.33 1.89 3.84
N MET A 82 -6.92 1.18 4.79
CA MET A 82 -7.95 0.19 4.47
C MET A 82 -9.19 0.85 3.90
N ARG A 83 -9.62 1.97 4.49
CA ARG A 83 -10.77 2.72 3.97
C ARG A 83 -10.48 3.35 2.61
N ALA A 84 -9.29 3.91 2.46
CA ALA A 84 -8.87 4.47 1.17
C ALA A 84 -8.88 3.40 0.07
N THR A 85 -8.39 2.22 0.36
CA THR A 85 -8.39 1.11 -0.58
C THR A 85 -9.81 0.74 -1.00
N THR A 86 -10.72 0.63 -0.05
CA THR A 86 -12.13 0.33 -0.35
C THR A 86 -12.76 1.40 -1.21
N ASP A 87 -12.50 2.67 -0.90
CA ASP A 87 -13.11 3.79 -1.62
C ASP A 87 -12.59 3.91 -3.05
N VAL A 88 -11.32 3.62 -3.27
CA VAL A 88 -10.70 3.81 -4.59
C VAL A 88 -10.78 2.55 -5.44
N LEU A 89 -10.51 1.40 -4.87
CA LEU A 89 -10.42 0.14 -5.62
C LEU A 89 -11.72 -0.67 -5.57
N GLY A 90 -12.58 -0.40 -4.60
CA GLY A 90 -13.84 -1.09 -4.49
C GLY A 90 -13.91 -2.01 -3.27
N SER A 91 -15.15 -2.25 -2.83
CA SER A 91 -15.40 -3.07 -1.63
C SER A 91 -15.17 -4.56 -1.86
N HIS A 92 -15.03 -4.98 -3.11
CA HIS A 92 -14.75 -6.38 -3.44
C HIS A 92 -13.31 -6.77 -3.17
N VAL A 93 -12.41 -5.81 -3.00
CA VAL A 93 -11.00 -6.08 -2.72
C VAL A 93 -10.85 -6.55 -1.28
N ALA A 94 -10.25 -7.71 -1.10
CA ALA A 94 -9.98 -8.24 0.23
C ALA A 94 -8.79 -7.53 0.86
N HIS A 95 -8.85 -7.32 2.16
CA HIS A 95 -7.75 -6.75 2.92
C HIS A 95 -7.08 -7.83 3.74
N ALA A 96 -5.75 -7.87 3.68
CA ALA A 96 -4.96 -8.74 4.55
C ALA A 96 -3.95 -7.87 5.29
N GLY A 97 -3.74 -8.15 6.55
CA GLY A 97 -2.71 -7.46 7.31
C GLY A 97 -1.33 -7.93 6.89
N CYS A 98 -0.37 -7.00 6.85
CA CYS A 98 1.00 -7.38 6.61
C CYS A 98 1.51 -8.15 7.83
N PHE A 99 1.86 -9.39 7.64
CA PHE A 99 2.24 -10.26 8.74
C PHE A 99 3.46 -9.73 9.48
N TYR A 100 4.38 -9.14 8.75
CA TYR A 100 5.57 -8.54 9.34
C TYR A 100 5.20 -7.43 10.34
N HIS A 101 4.31 -6.52 9.94
CA HIS A 101 3.87 -5.45 10.83
C HIS A 101 3.09 -5.98 12.02
N LEU A 102 2.27 -6.98 11.82
CA LEU A 102 1.54 -7.61 12.89
C LEU A 102 2.48 -8.20 13.93
N THR A 103 3.47 -8.93 13.51
CA THR A 103 4.43 -9.55 14.43
C THR A 103 5.28 -8.50 15.13
N GLN A 104 5.63 -7.41 14.47
CA GLN A 104 6.36 -6.33 15.11
C GLN A 104 5.54 -5.59 16.15
N SER A 105 4.26 -5.34 15.85
CA SER A 105 3.43 -4.55 16.75
C SER A 105 2.93 -5.35 17.95
N THR A 106 2.64 -6.62 17.76
CA THR A 106 2.08 -7.46 18.84
C THR A 106 3.14 -8.30 19.50
N TRP A 107 4.05 -8.87 18.69
CA TRP A 107 5.05 -9.75 19.24
C TRP A 107 6.13 -10.02 18.21
N ARG A 108 7.27 -9.40 18.45
CA ARG A 108 8.37 -9.44 17.49
C ARG A 108 8.95 -10.82 17.22
N LYS A 109 8.69 -11.74 18.12
CA LYS A 109 9.30 -13.06 18.02
C LYS A 109 8.53 -14.03 17.18
N VAL A 110 7.35 -13.65 16.77
CA VAL A 110 6.58 -14.46 15.84
C VAL A 110 7.01 -14.08 14.45
N CYS A 111 8.02 -14.72 13.98
CA CYS A 111 8.56 -14.46 12.65
C CYS A 111 8.08 -15.52 11.68
N LEU A 112 7.66 -15.10 10.56
CA LEU A 112 7.30 -16.01 9.50
C LEU A 112 8.12 -15.79 8.28
#